data_722f5ae930028dcfec9cd7cfca03c123
#
_entry.id   722f5ae930028dcfec9cd7cfca03c123
#
_cell.length_a   1.000
_cell.length_b   1.000
_cell.length_c   1.000
_cell.angle_alpha   90.00
_cell.angle_beta   90.00
_cell.angle_gamma   90.00
#
_symmetry.space_group_name_H-M   'P 1'
#
loop_
_entity.id
_entity.type
_entity.pdbx_description
1 polymer ?
#
loop_
_entity_poly.entity_id
_entity_poly.type
_entity_poly.pdbx_seq_one_letter_code
_entity_poly.pdbx_strand_id
1 'polypeptide(L)'
;MKEALDTEKLINCARKFCSCQSKVYRSELFGITDGKAVGTFVEHLFKDFLAQQYDLTMGNSANGLDLPSVNTDIKVTSIKQPQSSCPYKDSKQRIYGLGYNLIVFVYQKEDDETNKKGMLNFLSCTYIDSSRTADYQTTIGLHNIINNKGNADDIYAFLADRNIPADEVTLYQMAQDILKNPPTIGYLTISNALQWRLQYSRIVSLEDNVSGITSIVKYDGK
;
A
#
# COMPACT_ATOMS: atom_id res chain seq x y z
N MET A 1 2.53 29.08 13.42
CA MET A 1 1.60 27.97 13.14
C MET A 1 2.31 27.01 12.18
N LYS A 2 2.19 25.70 12.40
CA LYS A 2 2.71 24.72 11.43
C LYS A 2 1.84 24.75 10.18
N GLU A 3 2.44 24.43 9.05
CA GLU A 3 1.77 24.41 7.76
C GLU A 3 0.88 23.15 7.63
N ALA A 4 -0.19 23.21 6.83
CA ALA A 4 -1.01 22.04 6.53
C ALA A 4 -0.24 21.07 5.63
N LEU A 5 -0.31 19.77 5.95
CA LEU A 5 0.25 18.72 5.13
C LEU A 5 -0.66 18.48 3.91
N ASP A 6 -0.07 18.42 2.72
CA ASP A 6 -0.69 17.96 1.47
C ASP A 6 0.10 16.80 0.87
N THR A 7 -0.41 16.21 -0.21
CA THR A 7 0.20 15.02 -0.85
C THR A 7 1.61 15.29 -1.40
N GLU A 8 1.83 16.47 -1.99
CA GLU A 8 3.15 16.82 -2.55
C GLU A 8 4.19 16.97 -1.44
N LYS A 9 3.83 17.65 -0.35
CA LYS A 9 4.68 17.78 0.85
C LYS A 9 4.96 16.42 1.49
N LEU A 10 3.95 15.54 1.57
CA LEU A 10 4.10 14.17 2.07
C LEU A 10 5.16 13.40 1.25
N ILE A 11 5.04 13.44 -0.09
CA ILE A 11 5.99 12.75 -1.00
C ILE A 11 7.40 13.31 -0.84
N ASN A 12 7.55 14.64 -0.76
CA ASN A 12 8.84 15.28 -0.57
C ASN A 12 9.47 14.97 0.80
N CYS A 13 8.65 14.92 1.86
CA CYS A 13 9.10 14.52 3.19
C CYS A 13 9.50 13.05 3.24
N ALA A 14 8.75 12.16 2.59
CA ALA A 14 9.09 10.74 2.55
C ALA A 14 10.44 10.51 1.85
N ARG A 15 10.73 11.25 0.78
CA ARG A 15 12.05 11.19 0.11
C ARG A 15 13.17 11.62 1.05
N LYS A 16 13.00 12.76 1.73
CA LYS A 16 13.99 13.25 2.71
C LYS A 16 14.14 12.26 3.87
N PHE A 17 13.03 11.74 4.39
CA PHE A 17 13.02 10.76 5.47
C PHE A 17 13.82 9.51 5.08
N CYS A 18 13.57 8.90 3.93
CA CYS A 18 14.32 7.73 3.46
C CYS A 18 15.81 8.04 3.35
N SER A 19 16.18 9.19 2.78
CA SER A 19 17.59 9.60 2.66
C SER A 19 18.27 9.81 4.02
N CYS A 20 17.59 10.48 4.96
CA CYS A 20 18.16 10.80 6.27
C CYS A 20 18.19 9.61 7.23
N GLN A 21 17.23 8.69 7.12
CA GLN A 21 17.06 7.58 8.06
C GLN A 21 17.71 6.28 7.58
N SER A 22 17.97 6.13 6.28
CA SER A 22 18.76 5.01 5.76
C SER A 22 20.16 5.01 6.36
N LYS A 23 20.62 3.81 6.73
CA LYS A 23 21.97 3.57 7.29
C LYS A 23 22.23 4.25 8.64
N VAL A 24 21.19 4.65 9.37
CA VAL A 24 21.31 5.13 10.75
C VAL A 24 21.25 3.93 11.70
N TYR A 25 22.32 3.71 12.46
CA TYR A 25 22.40 2.65 13.44
C TYR A 25 21.70 3.03 14.74
N ARG A 26 20.83 2.14 15.24
CA ARG A 26 20.00 2.35 16.42
C ARG A 26 20.02 1.13 17.34
N SER A 27 20.20 1.37 18.64
CA SER A 27 20.16 0.30 19.65
C SER A 27 18.78 -0.36 19.74
N GLU A 28 17.71 0.41 19.53
CA GLU A 28 16.33 -0.03 19.61
C GLU A 28 15.95 -1.05 18.52
N LEU A 29 16.70 -1.10 17.44
CA LEU A 29 16.46 -2.03 16.32
C LEU A 29 17.28 -3.31 16.41
N PHE A 30 18.29 -3.36 17.31
CA PHE A 30 19.15 -4.53 17.40
C PHE A 30 18.37 -5.78 17.82
N GLY A 31 18.55 -6.87 17.09
CA GLY A 31 17.93 -8.16 17.38
C GLY A 31 16.41 -8.24 17.12
N ILE A 32 15.76 -7.14 16.70
CA ILE A 32 14.33 -7.18 16.38
C ILE A 32 14.14 -7.88 15.03
N THR A 33 13.44 -9.02 15.05
CA THR A 33 13.10 -9.81 13.86
C THR A 33 11.61 -9.68 13.48
N ASP A 34 10.78 -9.21 14.39
CA ASP A 34 9.34 -9.03 14.15
C ASP A 34 9.07 -7.82 13.24
N GLY A 35 8.52 -8.09 12.05
CA GLY A 35 8.19 -7.07 11.07
C GLY A 35 7.13 -6.07 11.56
N LYS A 36 6.22 -6.47 12.47
CA LYS A 36 5.23 -5.55 13.06
C LYS A 36 5.91 -4.54 13.97
N ALA A 37 6.85 -4.98 14.81
CA ALA A 37 7.60 -4.09 15.70
C ALA A 37 8.43 -3.06 14.89
N VAL A 38 9.14 -3.51 13.85
CA VAL A 38 9.87 -2.61 12.93
C VAL A 38 8.90 -1.66 12.23
N GLY A 39 7.75 -2.16 11.79
CA GLY A 39 6.72 -1.35 11.13
C GLY A 39 6.23 -0.20 12.01
N THR A 40 5.83 -0.51 13.24
CA THR A 40 5.37 0.49 14.22
C THR A 40 6.47 1.51 14.54
N PHE A 41 7.73 1.04 14.69
CA PHE A 41 8.87 1.93 14.91
C PHE A 41 9.04 2.95 13.77
N VAL A 42 9.03 2.49 12.50
CA VAL A 42 9.20 3.37 11.34
C VAL A 42 8.00 4.31 11.17
N GLU A 43 6.78 3.83 11.40
CA GLU A 43 5.57 4.64 11.36
C GLU A 43 5.65 5.81 12.35
N HIS A 44 5.98 5.56 13.61
CA HIS A 44 6.15 6.61 14.62
C HIS A 44 7.27 7.57 14.22
N LEU A 45 8.43 7.04 13.81
CA LEU A 45 9.56 7.86 13.40
C LEU A 45 9.21 8.79 12.21
N PHE A 46 8.42 8.31 11.26
CA PHE A 46 7.98 9.11 10.12
C PHE A 46 6.93 10.15 10.53
N LYS A 47 5.98 9.78 11.38
CA LYS A 47 5.00 10.75 11.94
C LYS A 47 5.70 11.86 12.72
N ASP A 48 6.70 11.53 13.55
CA ASP A 48 7.51 12.52 14.28
C ASP A 48 8.30 13.42 13.33
N PHE A 49 8.85 12.86 12.25
CA PHE A 49 9.55 13.64 11.22
C PHE A 49 8.61 14.63 10.52
N LEU A 50 7.40 14.23 10.17
CA LEU A 50 6.37 15.10 9.60
C LEU A 50 5.93 16.18 10.60
N ALA A 51 5.70 15.79 11.87
CA ALA A 51 5.22 16.66 12.92
C ALA A 51 6.19 17.81 13.26
N GLN A 52 7.46 17.72 12.87
CA GLN A 52 8.41 18.84 13.02
C GLN A 52 8.01 20.06 12.17
N GLN A 53 7.39 19.84 11.00
CA GLN A 53 7.10 20.88 10.02
C GLN A 53 5.60 21.11 9.82
N TYR A 54 4.78 20.07 9.95
CA TYR A 54 3.36 20.10 9.61
C TYR A 54 2.46 19.82 10.80
N ASP A 55 1.23 20.35 10.71
CA ASP A 55 0.17 19.99 11.65
C ASP A 55 -0.52 18.69 11.16
N LEU A 56 -0.37 17.62 11.93
CA LEU A 56 -0.97 16.32 11.64
C LEU A 56 -2.34 16.11 12.29
N THR A 57 -2.81 17.08 13.07
CA THR A 57 -4.09 16.96 13.78
C THR A 57 -5.29 17.25 12.89
N MET A 58 -5.07 17.89 11.73
CA MET A 58 -6.13 18.22 10.78
C MET A 58 -6.55 16.97 10.00
N GLY A 59 -7.82 16.62 10.08
CA GLY A 59 -8.43 15.51 9.35
C GLY A 59 -9.37 14.67 10.21
N ASN A 60 -10.20 13.87 9.56
CA ASN A 60 -11.15 13.00 10.25
C ASN A 60 -10.48 11.68 10.64
N SER A 61 -10.08 11.55 11.90
CA SER A 61 -9.48 10.32 12.46
C SER A 61 -10.46 9.14 12.58
N ALA A 62 -11.75 9.33 12.27
CA ALA A 62 -12.77 8.28 12.39
C ALA A 62 -12.51 7.05 11.51
N ASN A 63 -11.68 7.15 10.48
CA ASN A 63 -11.35 6.05 9.58
C ASN A 63 -10.14 5.21 10.05
N GLY A 64 -9.48 5.57 11.16
CA GLY A 64 -8.31 4.84 11.67
C GLY A 64 -7.07 4.93 10.75
N LEU A 65 -6.98 5.98 9.92
CA LEU A 65 -5.83 6.22 9.04
C LEU A 65 -4.68 6.88 9.81
N ASP A 66 -3.45 6.57 9.38
CA ASP A 66 -2.24 7.12 9.96
C ASP A 66 -2.08 8.62 9.73
N LEU A 67 -2.47 9.10 8.53
CA LEU A 67 -2.38 10.49 8.10
C LEU A 67 -3.73 10.97 7.53
N PRO A 68 -4.72 11.27 8.40
CA PRO A 68 -6.07 11.61 7.97
C PRO A 68 -6.15 12.87 7.11
N SER A 69 -5.30 13.85 7.36
CA SER A 69 -5.26 15.13 6.61
C SER A 69 -5.00 14.96 5.12
N VAL A 70 -4.33 13.89 4.73
CA VAL A 70 -4.01 13.53 3.32
C VAL A 70 -4.62 12.21 2.89
N ASN A 71 -5.60 11.69 3.64
CA ASN A 71 -6.30 10.45 3.38
C ASN A 71 -5.33 9.27 3.08
N THR A 72 -4.26 9.13 3.86
CA THR A 72 -3.18 8.19 3.58
C THR A 72 -2.89 7.29 4.77
N ASP A 73 -2.66 6.02 4.50
CA ASP A 73 -2.22 5.03 5.47
C ASP A 73 -0.76 4.62 5.21
N ILE A 74 0.02 4.40 6.28
CA ILE A 74 1.44 4.06 6.20
C ILE A 74 1.60 2.54 6.23
N LYS A 75 2.38 2.01 5.30
CA LYS A 75 2.77 0.60 5.30
C LYS A 75 4.28 0.47 5.28
N VAL A 76 4.79 -0.40 6.14
CA VAL A 76 6.23 -0.64 6.28
C VAL A 76 6.46 -2.14 6.16
N THR A 77 7.41 -2.55 5.32
CA THR A 77 7.65 -3.96 5.07
C THR A 77 9.11 -4.24 4.71
N SER A 78 9.57 -5.46 4.95
CA SER A 78 10.90 -5.90 4.53
C SER A 78 10.93 -6.23 3.04
N ILE A 79 12.06 -5.96 2.38
CA ILE A 79 12.30 -6.35 0.98
C ILE A 79 12.31 -7.88 0.79
N LYS A 80 12.65 -8.64 1.83
CA LYS A 80 12.64 -10.11 1.77
C LYS A 80 11.26 -10.69 1.46
N GLN A 81 10.20 -10.02 1.95
CA GLN A 81 8.82 -10.39 1.69
C GLN A 81 7.95 -9.14 1.79
N PRO A 82 7.86 -8.34 0.70
CA PRO A 82 7.17 -7.06 0.71
C PRO A 82 5.64 -7.25 0.74
N GLN A 83 5.10 -7.40 1.94
CA GLN A 83 3.68 -7.66 2.19
C GLN A 83 3.20 -7.11 3.53
N SER A 84 1.90 -6.94 3.67
CA SER A 84 1.23 -6.60 4.94
C SER A 84 -0.03 -7.45 5.14
N SER A 85 -0.69 -7.30 6.29
CA SER A 85 -2.05 -7.79 6.46
C SER A 85 -2.96 -7.17 5.41
N CYS A 86 -3.94 -7.94 4.92
CA CYS A 86 -4.87 -7.47 3.91
C CYS A 86 -5.83 -6.45 4.53
N PRO A 87 -5.88 -5.21 4.04
CA PRO A 87 -6.70 -4.14 4.61
C PRO A 87 -8.13 -4.09 4.06
N TYR A 88 -8.43 -4.86 2.99
CA TYR A 88 -9.77 -4.87 2.39
C TYR A 88 -10.81 -5.41 3.36
N LYS A 89 -11.83 -4.61 3.63
CA LYS A 89 -12.93 -4.94 4.56
C LYS A 89 -14.06 -5.68 3.87
N ASP A 90 -14.23 -5.45 2.56
CA ASP A 90 -15.30 -6.01 1.75
C ASP A 90 -14.88 -6.30 0.31
N SER A 91 -15.78 -6.92 -0.43
CA SER A 91 -15.61 -7.29 -1.83
C SER A 91 -15.42 -6.09 -2.75
N LYS A 92 -16.12 -4.97 -2.46
CA LYS A 92 -16.06 -3.75 -3.30
C LYS A 92 -14.68 -3.11 -3.24
N GLN A 93 -14.06 -3.08 -2.06
CA GLN A 93 -12.72 -2.53 -1.92
C GLN A 93 -11.69 -3.32 -2.74
N ARG A 94 -11.86 -4.62 -2.88
CA ARG A 94 -10.99 -5.46 -3.71
C ARG A 94 -11.06 -5.08 -5.19
N ILE A 95 -12.22 -4.59 -5.65
CA ILE A 95 -12.49 -4.23 -7.06
C ILE A 95 -12.24 -2.74 -7.30
N TYR A 96 -12.70 -1.87 -6.41
CA TYR A 96 -12.67 -0.40 -6.61
C TYR A 96 -11.59 0.30 -5.78
N GLY A 97 -10.82 -0.43 -4.97
CA GLY A 97 -9.76 0.09 -4.11
C GLY A 97 -10.22 0.40 -2.69
N LEU A 98 -9.25 0.76 -1.87
CA LEU A 98 -9.43 0.95 -0.42
C LEU A 98 -10.24 2.20 -0.06
N GLY A 99 -10.35 3.18 -0.97
CA GLY A 99 -10.93 4.50 -0.71
C GLY A 99 -9.97 5.48 -0.03
N TYR A 100 -8.73 5.07 0.21
CA TYR A 100 -7.64 5.91 0.76
C TYR A 100 -6.31 5.56 0.09
N ASN A 101 -5.37 6.47 0.20
CA ASN A 101 -4.04 6.33 -0.37
C ASN A 101 -3.14 5.49 0.52
N LEU A 102 -2.08 4.92 -0.06
CA LEU A 102 -1.03 4.24 0.69
C LEU A 102 0.31 4.91 0.46
N ILE A 103 1.13 4.97 1.50
CA ILE A 103 2.57 5.19 1.37
C ILE A 103 3.29 3.95 1.91
N VAL A 104 4.10 3.31 1.05
CA VAL A 104 4.72 2.03 1.35
C VAL A 104 6.23 2.20 1.43
N PHE A 105 6.79 1.97 2.63
CA PHE A 105 8.23 1.94 2.88
C PHE A 105 8.73 0.51 2.85
N VAL A 106 9.73 0.23 2.04
CA VAL A 106 10.36 -1.09 1.93
C VAL A 106 11.80 -0.99 2.38
N TYR A 107 12.15 -1.75 3.41
CA TYR A 107 13.45 -1.71 4.04
C TYR A 107 14.22 -3.04 3.93
N GLN A 108 15.53 -2.94 3.98
CA GLN A 108 16.45 -4.02 4.35
C GLN A 108 17.00 -3.72 5.73
N LYS A 109 16.92 -4.69 6.64
CA LYS A 109 17.45 -4.56 8.00
C LYS A 109 18.77 -5.31 8.10
N GLU A 110 19.74 -4.69 8.78
CA GLU A 110 21.04 -5.27 9.11
C GLU A 110 21.35 -5.01 10.59
N ASP A 111 21.93 -5.98 11.27
CA ASP A 111 22.35 -5.86 12.67
C ASP A 111 23.89 -5.86 12.75
N ASP A 112 24.41 -4.91 13.51
CA ASP A 112 25.83 -4.84 13.90
C ASP A 112 26.00 -5.53 15.25
N GLU A 113 26.50 -6.75 15.21
CA GLU A 113 26.72 -7.57 16.39
C GLU A 113 27.79 -6.99 17.34
N THR A 114 28.74 -6.24 16.82
CA THR A 114 29.82 -5.65 17.60
C THR A 114 29.32 -4.50 18.45
N ASN A 115 28.56 -3.60 17.85
CA ASN A 115 28.04 -2.39 18.51
C ASN A 115 26.62 -2.56 19.08
N LYS A 116 26.00 -3.75 18.90
CA LYS A 116 24.63 -4.06 19.33
C LYS A 116 23.61 -3.01 18.83
N LYS A 117 23.67 -2.72 17.54
CA LYS A 117 22.79 -1.75 16.87
C LYS A 117 22.22 -2.36 15.61
N GLY A 118 20.96 -2.03 15.31
CA GLY A 118 20.32 -2.36 14.05
C GLY A 118 20.22 -1.14 13.14
N MET A 119 20.20 -1.39 11.84
CA MET A 119 20.08 -0.38 10.80
C MET A 119 18.97 -0.76 9.83
N LEU A 120 18.23 0.23 9.34
CA LEU A 120 17.30 0.08 8.23
C LEU A 120 17.84 0.84 7.01
N ASN A 121 17.92 0.16 5.88
CA ASN A 121 18.17 0.78 4.59
C ASN A 121 16.86 0.80 3.80
N PHE A 122 16.29 1.98 3.54
CA PHE A 122 15.07 2.13 2.76
C PHE A 122 15.38 1.97 1.28
N LEU A 123 15.05 0.80 0.72
CA LEU A 123 15.35 0.46 -0.65
C LEU A 123 14.27 0.94 -1.62
N SER A 124 13.03 1.03 -1.17
CA SER A 124 11.92 1.55 -1.95
C SER A 124 10.96 2.35 -1.07
N CYS A 125 10.40 3.40 -1.63
CA CYS A 125 9.28 4.12 -1.07
C CYS A 125 8.33 4.50 -2.19
N THR A 126 7.06 4.12 -2.09
CA THR A 126 6.06 4.34 -3.14
C THR A 126 4.79 4.92 -2.55
N TYR A 127 4.29 6.01 -3.13
CA TYR A 127 2.97 6.54 -2.89
C TYR A 127 2.00 5.96 -3.92
N ILE A 128 0.83 5.49 -3.45
CA ILE A 128 -0.21 4.87 -4.25
C ILE A 128 -1.51 5.61 -4.00
N ASP A 129 -2.02 6.27 -5.02
CA ASP A 129 -3.33 6.91 -4.99
C ASP A 129 -4.44 5.87 -4.76
N SER A 130 -5.52 6.29 -4.12
CA SER A 130 -6.67 5.44 -3.79
C SER A 130 -7.25 4.72 -5.00
N SER A 131 -7.23 5.35 -6.18
CA SER A 131 -7.68 4.76 -7.45
C SER A 131 -6.83 3.58 -7.92
N ARG A 132 -5.63 3.40 -7.37
CA ARG A 132 -4.71 2.30 -7.71
C ARG A 132 -4.59 1.23 -6.63
N THR A 133 -5.34 1.36 -5.54
CA THR A 133 -5.26 0.43 -4.40
C THR A 133 -6.14 -0.83 -4.54
N ALA A 134 -6.79 -1.05 -5.68
CA ALA A 134 -7.53 -2.28 -5.98
C ALA A 134 -6.59 -3.46 -6.31
N ASP A 135 -7.16 -4.69 -6.31
CA ASP A 135 -6.45 -5.90 -6.71
C ASP A 135 -6.19 -5.94 -8.22
N TYR A 136 -4.93 -5.97 -8.61
CA TYR A 136 -4.50 -5.99 -10.01
C TYR A 136 -5.10 -7.15 -10.80
N GLN A 137 -4.99 -8.37 -10.25
CA GLN A 137 -5.43 -9.56 -10.97
C GLN A 137 -6.94 -9.56 -11.21
N THR A 138 -7.71 -9.08 -10.23
CA THR A 138 -9.16 -8.95 -10.38
C THR A 138 -9.49 -7.87 -11.39
N THR A 139 -8.92 -6.69 -11.26
CA THR A 139 -9.27 -5.57 -12.15
C THR A 139 -8.83 -5.77 -13.59
N ILE A 140 -7.63 -6.33 -13.82
CA ILE A 140 -7.20 -6.64 -15.21
C ILE A 140 -8.05 -7.73 -15.84
N GLY A 141 -8.47 -8.75 -15.07
CA GLY A 141 -9.38 -9.79 -15.57
C GLY A 141 -10.74 -9.22 -15.96
N LEU A 142 -11.31 -8.34 -15.15
CA LEU A 142 -12.56 -7.63 -15.46
C LEU A 142 -12.45 -6.80 -16.74
N HIS A 143 -11.36 -6.05 -16.91
CA HIS A 143 -11.11 -5.30 -18.14
C HIS A 143 -11.00 -6.21 -19.37
N ASN A 144 -10.34 -7.36 -19.24
CA ASN A 144 -10.25 -8.33 -20.34
C ASN A 144 -11.64 -8.86 -20.75
N ILE A 145 -12.52 -9.18 -19.79
CA ILE A 145 -13.89 -9.62 -20.07
C ILE A 145 -14.68 -8.51 -20.80
N ILE A 146 -14.64 -7.29 -20.27
CA ILE A 146 -15.35 -6.14 -20.84
C ILE A 146 -14.86 -5.83 -22.26
N ASN A 147 -13.54 -5.80 -22.48
CA ASN A 147 -12.93 -5.52 -23.79
C ASN A 147 -13.29 -6.59 -24.83
N ASN A 148 -13.51 -7.83 -24.39
CA ASN A 148 -13.98 -8.94 -25.22
C ASN A 148 -15.51 -8.99 -25.34
N LYS A 149 -16.23 -7.93 -24.92
CA LYS A 149 -17.69 -7.82 -24.98
C LYS A 149 -18.42 -8.88 -24.14
N GLY A 150 -17.79 -9.33 -23.04
CA GLY A 150 -18.42 -10.21 -22.07
C GLY A 150 -19.60 -9.52 -21.36
N ASN A 151 -20.52 -10.33 -20.88
CA ASN A 151 -21.75 -9.91 -20.23
C ASN A 151 -21.68 -10.04 -18.69
N ALA A 152 -22.81 -9.82 -18.00
CA ALA A 152 -22.88 -9.92 -16.54
C ALA A 152 -22.62 -11.34 -16.02
N ASP A 153 -23.03 -12.38 -16.78
CA ASP A 153 -22.81 -13.78 -16.39
C ASP A 153 -21.33 -14.15 -16.46
N ASP A 154 -20.58 -13.63 -17.46
CA ASP A 154 -19.14 -13.82 -17.58
C ASP A 154 -18.40 -13.17 -16.41
N ILE A 155 -18.81 -11.95 -16.04
CA ILE A 155 -18.22 -11.24 -14.88
C ILE A 155 -18.58 -11.97 -13.57
N TYR A 156 -19.83 -12.39 -13.40
CA TYR A 156 -20.25 -13.16 -12.23
C TYR A 156 -19.42 -14.43 -12.06
N ALA A 157 -19.28 -15.22 -13.13
CA ALA A 157 -18.46 -16.44 -13.11
C ALA A 157 -17.01 -16.13 -12.72
N PHE A 158 -16.42 -15.10 -13.29
CA PHE A 158 -15.08 -14.66 -12.96
C PHE A 158 -14.92 -14.23 -11.48
N LEU A 159 -15.90 -13.49 -10.93
CA LEU A 159 -15.87 -13.08 -9.53
C LEU A 159 -15.99 -14.30 -8.58
N ALA A 160 -16.84 -15.28 -8.94
CA ALA A 160 -16.98 -16.54 -8.21
C ALA A 160 -15.68 -17.35 -8.23
N ASP A 161 -15.06 -17.53 -9.39
CA ASP A 161 -13.77 -18.22 -9.55
C ASP A 161 -12.63 -17.54 -8.77
N ARG A 162 -12.69 -16.22 -8.64
CA ARG A 162 -11.74 -15.43 -7.83
C ARG A 162 -12.03 -15.51 -6.33
N ASN A 163 -13.03 -16.24 -5.90
CA ASN A 163 -13.45 -16.34 -4.50
C ASN A 163 -13.65 -14.94 -3.87
N ILE A 164 -14.35 -14.07 -4.59
CA ILE A 164 -14.74 -12.77 -4.03
C ILE A 164 -15.76 -13.01 -2.92
N PRO A 165 -15.52 -12.54 -1.67
CA PRO A 165 -16.33 -12.88 -0.52
C PRO A 165 -17.68 -12.13 -0.55
N ALA A 166 -18.70 -12.71 -1.21
CA ALA A 166 -20.06 -12.24 -1.25
C ALA A 166 -21.00 -13.41 -1.59
N ASP A 167 -22.29 -13.28 -1.27
CA ASP A 167 -23.30 -14.23 -1.72
C ASP A 167 -23.58 -14.07 -3.24
N GLU A 168 -24.26 -15.06 -3.83
CA GLU A 168 -24.55 -15.11 -5.27
C GLU A 168 -25.31 -13.88 -5.77
N VAL A 169 -26.30 -13.41 -4.99
CA VAL A 169 -27.12 -12.24 -5.38
C VAL A 169 -26.25 -10.99 -5.39
N THR A 170 -25.42 -10.81 -4.38
CA THR A 170 -24.47 -9.69 -4.28
C THR A 170 -23.45 -9.72 -5.41
N LEU A 171 -22.88 -10.91 -5.72
CA LEU A 171 -21.93 -11.06 -6.83
C LEU A 171 -22.56 -10.70 -8.18
N TYR A 172 -23.81 -11.13 -8.43
CA TYR A 172 -24.50 -10.81 -9.66
C TYR A 172 -24.81 -9.31 -9.79
N GLN A 173 -25.25 -8.67 -8.69
CA GLN A 173 -25.44 -7.23 -8.67
C GLN A 173 -24.11 -6.49 -8.93
N MET A 174 -23.03 -6.94 -8.32
CA MET A 174 -21.70 -6.38 -8.57
C MET A 174 -21.28 -6.54 -10.04
N ALA A 175 -21.59 -7.68 -10.67
CA ALA A 175 -21.29 -7.90 -12.07
C ALA A 175 -22.02 -6.91 -12.99
N GLN A 176 -23.28 -6.62 -12.70
CA GLN A 176 -24.05 -5.59 -13.43
C GLN A 176 -23.49 -4.18 -13.23
N ASP A 177 -23.09 -3.86 -11.98
CA ASP A 177 -22.53 -2.55 -11.65
C ASP A 177 -21.15 -2.34 -12.33
N ILE A 178 -20.33 -3.39 -12.42
CA ILE A 178 -19.02 -3.36 -13.08
C ILE A 178 -19.16 -3.09 -14.59
N LEU A 179 -20.16 -3.66 -15.26
CA LEU A 179 -20.41 -3.35 -16.68
C LEU A 179 -20.75 -1.88 -16.90
N LYS A 180 -21.49 -1.28 -15.98
CA LYS A 180 -21.88 0.15 -16.07
C LYS A 180 -20.72 1.07 -15.68
N ASN A 181 -19.94 0.67 -14.67
CA ASN A 181 -18.87 1.45 -14.08
C ASN A 181 -17.61 0.56 -13.91
N PRO A 182 -16.84 0.33 -14.99
CA PRO A 182 -15.62 -0.45 -14.92
C PRO A 182 -14.62 0.10 -13.89
N PRO A 183 -14.00 -0.73 -13.05
CA PRO A 183 -13.03 -0.28 -12.08
C PRO A 183 -11.75 0.22 -12.76
N THR A 184 -11.05 1.12 -12.12
CA THR A 184 -9.66 1.45 -12.51
C THR A 184 -8.74 0.26 -12.23
N ILE A 185 -7.77 -0.01 -13.12
CA ILE A 185 -6.80 -1.08 -12.88
C ILE A 185 -6.00 -0.80 -11.61
N GLY A 186 -6.13 -1.70 -10.64
CA GLY A 186 -5.37 -1.68 -9.40
C GLY A 186 -3.93 -2.17 -9.59
N TYR A 187 -3.08 -1.91 -8.62
CA TYR A 187 -1.66 -2.30 -8.67
C TYR A 187 -1.21 -3.10 -7.45
N LEU A 188 -2.12 -3.42 -6.55
CA LEU A 188 -1.85 -4.29 -5.42
C LEU A 188 -2.21 -5.73 -5.78
N THR A 189 -1.64 -6.70 -5.06
CA THR A 189 -1.91 -8.12 -5.30
C THR A 189 -2.27 -8.80 -3.98
N ILE A 190 -3.39 -9.51 -3.96
CA ILE A 190 -3.80 -10.31 -2.81
C ILE A 190 -3.23 -11.72 -2.98
N SER A 191 -2.52 -12.21 -1.96
CA SER A 191 -2.09 -13.60 -1.92
C SER A 191 -3.27 -14.50 -1.54
N ASN A 192 -3.41 -15.64 -2.24
CA ASN A 192 -4.43 -16.66 -1.95
C ASN A 192 -3.94 -17.70 -0.91
N ALA A 193 -2.91 -17.37 -0.11
CA ALA A 193 -2.42 -18.23 0.94
C ALA A 193 -3.39 -18.32 2.12
N LEU A 194 -3.11 -19.22 3.08
CA LEU A 194 -3.89 -19.44 4.31
C LEU A 194 -4.21 -18.15 5.11
N GLN A 195 -3.41 -17.10 4.92
CA GLN A 195 -3.67 -15.77 5.42
C GLN A 195 -3.66 -14.77 4.25
N TRP A 196 -4.72 -14.03 4.12
CA TRP A 196 -4.82 -12.97 3.11
C TRP A 196 -3.80 -11.88 3.39
N ARG A 197 -2.82 -11.77 2.50
CA ARG A 197 -1.75 -10.77 2.55
C ARG A 197 -1.86 -9.86 1.34
N LEU A 198 -1.63 -8.57 1.57
CA LEU A 198 -1.47 -7.61 0.49
C LEU A 198 0.01 -7.54 0.12
N GLN A 199 0.32 -7.86 -1.13
CA GLN A 199 1.69 -7.91 -1.66
C GLN A 199 2.02 -6.64 -2.42
N TYR A 200 3.23 -6.16 -2.22
CA TYR A 200 3.75 -4.92 -2.80
C TYR A 200 4.82 -5.15 -3.88
N SER A 201 5.16 -6.38 -4.20
CA SER A 201 6.22 -6.70 -5.19
C SER A 201 6.02 -5.98 -6.51
N ARG A 202 4.77 -5.89 -7.00
CA ARG A 202 4.44 -5.20 -8.26
C ARG A 202 4.82 -3.72 -8.25
N ILE A 203 4.57 -3.01 -7.16
CA ILE A 203 4.91 -1.58 -7.06
C ILE A 203 6.39 -1.36 -6.77
N VAL A 204 7.06 -2.31 -6.10
CA VAL A 204 8.52 -2.27 -5.84
C VAL A 204 9.31 -2.44 -7.13
N SER A 205 8.86 -3.34 -8.03
CA SER A 205 9.49 -3.62 -9.32
C SER A 205 8.93 -2.77 -10.48
N LEU A 206 8.15 -1.73 -10.19
CA LEU A 206 7.52 -0.92 -11.23
C LEU A 206 8.57 -0.04 -11.94
N GLU A 207 8.80 -0.31 -13.22
CA GLU A 207 9.73 0.45 -14.08
C GLU A 207 9.02 1.62 -14.76
N ASP A 208 7.78 1.41 -15.21
CA ASP A 208 6.99 2.36 -15.95
C ASP A 208 6.39 3.46 -15.07
N ASN A 209 6.15 4.63 -15.66
CA ASN A 209 5.39 5.69 -15.04
C ASN A 209 3.89 5.38 -15.15
N VAL A 210 3.24 5.14 -14.03
CA VAL A 210 1.80 4.88 -13.93
C VAL A 210 1.13 6.04 -13.23
N SER A 211 0.11 6.62 -13.87
CA SER A 211 -0.71 7.66 -13.24
C SER A 211 -1.33 7.15 -11.93
N GLY A 212 -1.18 7.90 -10.85
CA GLY A 212 -1.63 7.53 -9.50
C GLY A 212 -0.63 6.66 -8.71
N ILE A 213 0.58 6.41 -9.25
CA ILE A 213 1.67 5.76 -8.50
C ILE A 213 2.92 6.62 -8.63
N THR A 214 3.50 6.99 -7.49
CA THR A 214 4.74 7.77 -7.45
C THR A 214 5.83 6.98 -6.75
N SER A 215 6.83 6.54 -7.49
CA SER A 215 8.06 5.97 -6.94
C SER A 215 8.92 7.08 -6.34
N ILE A 216 8.90 7.21 -5.02
CA ILE A 216 9.64 8.23 -4.25
C ILE A 216 11.11 7.84 -4.14
N VAL A 217 11.37 6.57 -3.83
CA VAL A 217 12.67 5.89 -3.86
C VAL A 217 12.49 4.63 -4.69
N LYS A 218 13.28 4.47 -5.74
CA LYS A 218 13.26 3.29 -6.62
C LYS A 218 14.20 2.22 -6.10
N TYR A 219 13.77 0.97 -6.17
CA TYR A 219 14.59 -0.20 -5.92
C TYR A 219 15.40 -0.55 -7.17
N ASP A 220 16.72 -0.53 -7.07
CA ASP A 220 17.62 -0.76 -8.24
C ASP A 220 17.96 -2.24 -8.46
N GLY A 221 17.33 -3.15 -7.70
CA GLY A 221 17.50 -4.60 -7.90
C GLY A 221 18.89 -5.17 -7.57
N LYS A 222 19.75 -4.39 -6.83
CA LYS A 222 21.11 -4.80 -6.45
C LYS A 222 21.16 -5.33 -5.02
#